data_5c39c0d299ea97860aff611ae3dcc9ef
#
_entry.id   5c39c0d299ea97860aff611ae3dcc9ef
#
_cell.length_a   1.000
_cell.length_b   1.000
_cell.length_c   1.000
_cell.angle_alpha   90.00
_cell.angle_beta   90.00
_cell.angle_gamma   90.00
#
_symmetry.space_group_name_H-M   'P 1'
#
loop_
_entity.id
_entity.type
_entity.pdbx_description
1 polymer ?
#
loop_
_entity_poly.entity_id
_entity_poly.type
_entity_poly.pdbx_seq_one_letter_code
_entity_poly.pdbx_strand_id
1 'polypeptide(L)'
;MRRRSFLAATGAAFTALATSGAYARADTSFSRSIGYGTLVPDPKGVLDLPEGFTYRVISSLGDAMSDGATVPDKADGMGCFDLGDGRLALVRNHELVPRDSSGGAFELGFGAKDGVLVPGGTTHVVLDQKSLKVKDQFRSLGGTIRNCSGGITPWGSWLTCEESATGPGQKYGEGLDKNHGWVFEVPATATGLVDPKPLVAMGRFNHEAACVDPATGLVYLTEDRTDSVLYRFIPRVPGDLSQGGRLQAMKVEGIPDLRNWTGMSMAVGAAGKVTWVDLDSVEAPKDDLRYQAAAKGASLVARGEGIHMGEGEAFVCSTSGGARKLGQIFRIQFSPDGESDRVELFFESVSKHQFDYGDNVVVAPNGHLIVCEDQYTEVVDNHLRGIAPDGNAYPLARLRLQTELAGACFSPDGQTMFVNVYAPTKTLAVTGPWDSFNAKTITVS
;
A
#
# COMPACT_ATOMS: atom_id res chain seq x y z
N MET A 1 -47.50 23.09 -29.56
CA MET A 1 -46.73 22.36 -28.51
C MET A 1 -47.60 22.17 -27.28
N ARG A 2 -47.83 20.94 -26.85
CA ARG A 2 -48.75 20.64 -25.74
C ARG A 2 -48.04 20.93 -24.41
N ARG A 3 -48.74 21.61 -23.47
CA ARG A 3 -48.23 21.99 -22.13
C ARG A 3 -47.50 20.84 -21.35
N ARG A 4 -47.88 19.61 -21.63
CA ARG A 4 -47.24 18.42 -21.01
C ARG A 4 -45.80 18.16 -21.48
N SER A 5 -45.43 18.50 -22.71
CA SER A 5 -44.06 18.32 -23.23
C SER A 5 -43.10 19.39 -22.71
N PHE A 6 -43.61 20.58 -22.36
CA PHE A 6 -42.79 21.65 -21.77
C PHE A 6 -42.42 21.35 -20.32
N LEU A 7 -43.36 20.78 -19.54
CA LEU A 7 -43.08 20.40 -18.13
C LEU A 7 -42.14 19.20 -18.02
N ALA A 8 -42.15 18.26 -18.97
CA ALA A 8 -41.22 17.15 -19.00
C ALA A 8 -39.79 17.60 -19.36
N ALA A 9 -39.66 18.58 -20.29
CA ALA A 9 -38.34 19.12 -20.65
C ALA A 9 -37.71 19.98 -19.54
N THR A 10 -38.54 20.74 -18.81
CA THR A 10 -38.07 21.51 -17.63
C THR A 10 -37.72 20.62 -16.45
N GLY A 11 -38.45 19.51 -16.22
CA GLY A 11 -38.10 18.55 -15.16
C GLY A 11 -36.76 17.85 -15.39
N ALA A 12 -36.48 17.44 -16.64
CA ALA A 12 -35.20 16.83 -16.98
C ALA A 12 -34.04 17.82 -16.90
N ALA A 13 -34.23 19.10 -17.25
CA ALA A 13 -33.24 20.14 -17.10
C ALA A 13 -32.94 20.46 -15.62
N PHE A 14 -33.97 20.45 -14.76
CA PHE A 14 -33.76 20.65 -13.30
C PHE A 14 -33.07 19.46 -12.63
N THR A 15 -33.33 18.22 -13.06
CA THR A 15 -32.66 17.05 -12.55
C THR A 15 -31.17 17.03 -12.98
N ALA A 16 -30.89 17.42 -14.22
CA ALA A 16 -29.52 17.56 -14.73
C ALA A 16 -28.77 18.71 -14.04
N LEU A 17 -29.41 19.83 -13.70
CA LEU A 17 -28.79 20.90 -12.92
C LEU A 17 -28.60 20.52 -11.46
N ALA A 18 -29.47 19.72 -10.85
CA ALA A 18 -29.30 19.25 -9.46
C ALA A 18 -28.18 18.24 -9.37
N THR A 19 -27.98 17.34 -10.34
CA THR A 19 -26.85 16.41 -10.37
C THR A 19 -25.53 17.10 -10.72
N SER A 20 -25.54 18.07 -11.67
CA SER A 20 -24.33 18.87 -11.94
C SER A 20 -23.99 19.82 -10.79
N GLY A 21 -24.96 20.31 -10.04
CA GLY A 21 -24.78 21.10 -8.84
C GLY A 21 -24.19 20.28 -7.66
N ALA A 22 -24.53 19.00 -7.55
CA ALA A 22 -23.92 18.09 -6.55
C ALA A 22 -22.45 17.78 -6.90
N TYR A 23 -22.13 17.55 -8.18
CA TYR A 23 -20.74 17.39 -8.61
C TYR A 23 -19.91 18.69 -8.46
N ALA A 24 -20.48 19.84 -8.78
CA ALA A 24 -19.82 21.14 -8.57
C ALA A 24 -19.65 21.47 -7.08
N ARG A 25 -20.59 21.05 -6.20
CA ARG A 25 -20.44 21.20 -4.75
C ARG A 25 -19.37 20.26 -4.17
N ALA A 26 -19.20 19.05 -4.71
CA ALA A 26 -18.09 18.17 -4.30
C ALA A 26 -16.73 18.78 -4.65
N ASP A 27 -16.61 19.48 -5.79
CA ASP A 27 -15.37 20.14 -6.21
C ASP A 27 -15.07 21.44 -5.43
N THR A 28 -16.10 22.11 -4.90
CA THR A 28 -15.96 23.34 -4.09
C THR A 28 -15.94 23.08 -2.58
N SER A 29 -16.31 21.89 -2.11
CA SER A 29 -16.33 21.52 -0.71
C SER A 29 -15.00 20.90 -0.22
N PHE A 30 -13.88 21.11 -0.93
CA PHE A 30 -12.55 20.97 -0.34
C PHE A 30 -12.40 22.04 0.75
N SER A 31 -13.13 21.82 1.81
CA SER A 31 -13.07 22.63 3.00
C SER A 31 -11.63 22.54 3.56
N ARG A 32 -10.91 23.65 3.59
CA ARG A 32 -9.63 23.83 4.27
C ARG A 32 -9.68 23.52 5.78
N SER A 33 -10.72 22.85 6.26
CA SER A 33 -11.06 22.73 7.66
C SER A 33 -10.97 21.31 8.22
N ILE A 34 -10.84 20.26 7.39
CA ILE A 34 -10.70 18.89 7.86
C ILE A 34 -9.21 18.55 7.94
N GLY A 35 -8.78 17.91 9.01
CA GLY A 35 -7.40 17.47 9.21
C GLY A 35 -6.74 18.10 10.42
N TYR A 36 -5.43 18.18 10.36
CA TYR A 36 -4.59 18.73 11.44
C TYR A 36 -4.23 20.22 11.22
N GLY A 37 -4.81 20.87 10.23
CA GLY A 37 -4.56 22.26 9.89
C GLY A 37 -3.76 22.46 8.60
N THR A 38 -3.37 23.71 8.35
CA THR A 38 -2.60 24.09 7.15
C THR A 38 -1.17 23.56 7.23
N LEU A 39 -0.65 23.03 6.13
CA LEU A 39 0.75 22.61 6.03
C LEU A 39 1.68 23.84 6.12
N VAL A 40 2.66 23.79 7.02
CA VAL A 40 3.69 24.79 7.21
C VAL A 40 4.90 24.42 6.35
N PRO A 41 5.43 25.32 5.50
CA PRO A 41 6.60 25.05 4.70
C PRO A 41 7.80 24.62 5.53
N ASP A 42 8.40 23.50 5.20
CA ASP A 42 9.59 22.98 5.87
C ASP A 42 10.85 23.79 5.50
N PRO A 43 11.53 24.43 6.47
CA PRO A 43 12.77 25.16 6.18
C PRO A 43 13.93 24.27 5.73
N LYS A 44 13.86 22.94 5.98
CA LYS A 44 14.84 21.96 5.50
C LYS A 44 14.52 21.46 4.09
N GLY A 45 13.34 21.76 3.56
CA GLY A 45 12.92 21.40 2.21
C GLY A 45 12.70 19.91 1.99
N VAL A 46 12.25 19.16 3.01
CA VAL A 46 11.96 17.72 2.90
C VAL A 46 10.46 17.46 3.01
N LEU A 47 9.82 17.82 4.13
CA LEU A 47 8.43 17.46 4.40
C LEU A 47 7.67 18.58 5.09
N ASP A 48 6.71 19.20 4.40
CA ASP A 48 5.77 20.15 5.01
C ASP A 48 4.79 19.38 5.90
N LEU A 49 4.54 19.87 7.11
CA LEU A 49 3.65 19.27 8.11
C LEU A 49 2.73 20.33 8.71
N PRO A 50 1.60 19.95 9.31
CA PRO A 50 0.78 20.89 10.07
C PRO A 50 1.51 21.42 11.32
N GLU A 51 1.06 22.55 11.83
CA GLU A 51 1.60 23.12 13.08
C GLU A 51 1.52 22.10 14.24
N GLY A 52 2.58 22.04 15.04
CA GLY A 52 2.73 21.08 16.13
C GLY A 52 3.30 19.71 15.72
N PHE A 53 3.33 19.38 14.44
CA PHE A 53 4.02 18.20 13.95
C PHE A 53 5.47 18.50 13.63
N THR A 54 6.32 17.50 13.85
CA THR A 54 7.76 17.56 13.53
C THR A 54 8.22 16.23 12.97
N TYR A 55 9.32 16.24 12.21
CA TYR A 55 9.96 15.01 11.79
C TYR A 55 11.45 14.99 12.12
N ARG A 56 11.98 13.79 12.23
CA ARG A 56 13.41 13.50 12.32
C ARG A 56 13.79 12.50 11.25
N VAL A 57 14.90 12.72 10.54
CA VAL A 57 15.53 11.71 9.70
C VAL A 57 16.27 10.74 10.62
N ILE A 58 15.94 9.45 10.55
CA ILE A 58 16.53 8.40 11.40
C ILE A 58 17.48 7.48 10.63
N SER A 59 17.35 7.41 9.31
CA SER A 59 18.21 6.61 8.43
C SER A 59 18.25 7.26 7.05
N SER A 60 19.40 7.22 6.38
CA SER A 60 19.58 7.81 5.05
C SER A 60 20.42 6.89 4.16
N LEU A 61 20.21 7.00 2.85
CA LEU A 61 21.07 6.37 1.85
C LEU A 61 22.55 6.53 2.19
N GLY A 62 23.30 5.42 2.22
CA GLY A 62 24.73 5.41 2.45
C GLY A 62 25.16 5.46 3.92
N ASP A 63 24.23 5.61 4.87
CA ASP A 63 24.58 5.46 6.31
C ASP A 63 25.20 4.08 6.55
N ALA A 64 26.23 4.03 7.39
CA ALA A 64 26.89 2.78 7.75
C ALA A 64 25.94 1.87 8.54
N MET A 65 25.96 0.59 8.22
CA MET A 65 25.24 -0.47 8.92
C MET A 65 26.20 -1.37 9.71
N SER A 66 25.70 -2.06 10.73
CA SER A 66 26.52 -2.90 11.63
C SER A 66 27.06 -4.16 10.96
N ASP A 67 26.45 -4.59 9.87
CA ASP A 67 26.91 -5.72 9.04
C ASP A 67 28.05 -5.34 8.06
N GLY A 68 28.55 -4.11 8.13
CA GLY A 68 29.61 -3.60 7.27
C GLY A 68 29.14 -3.07 5.91
N ALA A 69 27.85 -3.17 5.61
CA ALA A 69 27.22 -2.61 4.42
C ALA A 69 26.79 -1.15 4.66
N THR A 70 26.10 -0.57 3.69
CA THR A 70 25.49 0.75 3.82
C THR A 70 23.99 0.68 3.53
N VAL A 71 23.22 1.62 4.07
CA VAL A 71 21.78 1.73 3.80
C VAL A 71 21.54 1.84 2.29
N PRO A 72 20.78 0.91 1.70
CA PRO A 72 20.46 0.93 0.28
C PRO A 72 19.51 2.06 -0.10
N ASP A 73 19.41 2.33 -1.41
CA ASP A 73 18.42 3.26 -1.97
C ASP A 73 17.04 2.62 -2.15
N LYS A 74 16.07 3.41 -2.61
CA LYS A 74 14.69 3.01 -2.92
C LYS A 74 14.00 2.33 -1.75
N ALA A 75 14.00 3.00 -0.59
CA ALA A 75 13.25 2.54 0.57
C ALA A 75 11.75 2.64 0.32
N ASP A 76 11.04 1.53 0.49
CA ASP A 76 9.63 1.39 0.18
C ASP A 76 8.82 0.87 1.39
N GLY A 77 7.94 -0.13 1.21
CA GLY A 77 7.09 -0.69 2.25
C GLY A 77 7.83 -1.00 3.54
N MET A 78 7.19 -0.73 4.67
CA MET A 78 7.83 -0.85 5.98
C MET A 78 6.82 -1.24 7.06
N GLY A 79 7.25 -2.11 7.98
CA GLY A 79 6.50 -2.46 9.18
C GLY A 79 7.26 -2.06 10.45
N CYS A 80 6.52 -1.62 11.49
CA CYS A 80 7.05 -1.29 12.81
C CYS A 80 6.61 -2.33 13.84
N PHE A 81 7.57 -2.86 14.61
CA PHE A 81 7.35 -3.92 15.58
C PHE A 81 7.92 -3.54 16.95
N ASP A 82 7.20 -3.90 18.02
CA ASP A 82 7.72 -3.85 19.37
C ASP A 82 8.62 -5.06 19.63
N LEU A 83 9.89 -4.82 19.94
CA LEU A 83 10.84 -5.88 20.29
C LEU A 83 10.85 -6.16 21.81
N GLY A 84 10.06 -5.45 22.59
CA GLY A 84 10.16 -5.41 24.05
C GLY A 84 11.36 -4.58 24.50
N ASP A 85 11.54 -4.43 25.80
CA ASP A 85 12.64 -3.67 26.43
C ASP A 85 12.74 -2.21 25.95
N GLY A 86 11.64 -1.61 25.45
CA GLY A 86 11.61 -0.26 24.91
C GLY A 86 12.34 -0.10 23.57
N ARG A 87 12.45 -1.15 22.79
CA ARG A 87 13.01 -1.14 21.44
C ARG A 87 11.93 -1.39 20.38
N LEU A 88 12.09 -0.71 19.24
CA LEU A 88 11.31 -0.93 18.03
C LEU A 88 12.21 -1.49 16.92
N ALA A 89 11.67 -2.37 16.08
CA ALA A 89 12.27 -2.71 14.80
C ALA A 89 11.41 -2.16 13.66
N LEU A 90 12.03 -1.44 12.75
CA LEU A 90 11.45 -1.17 11.43
C LEU A 90 12.05 -2.21 10.47
N VAL A 91 11.19 -2.99 9.82
CA VAL A 91 11.59 -3.87 8.71
C VAL A 91 11.18 -3.16 7.43
N ARG A 92 12.17 -2.75 6.64
CA ARG A 92 12.03 -1.83 5.51
C ARG A 92 12.47 -2.48 4.23
N ASN A 93 11.64 -2.44 3.20
CA ASN A 93 11.94 -2.89 1.85
C ASN A 93 12.89 -1.93 1.11
N HIS A 94 13.61 -2.49 0.13
CA HIS A 94 14.36 -1.74 -0.86
C HIS A 94 14.03 -2.25 -2.25
N GLU A 95 13.30 -1.47 -3.03
CA GLU A 95 12.77 -1.81 -4.36
C GLU A 95 13.86 -1.74 -5.44
N LEU A 96 14.93 -2.49 -5.26
CA LEU A 96 16.07 -2.50 -6.16
C LEU A 96 15.87 -3.50 -7.30
N VAL A 97 16.28 -3.10 -8.50
CA VAL A 97 16.32 -3.97 -9.68
C VAL A 97 17.74 -4.51 -9.90
N PRO A 98 17.92 -5.60 -10.71
CA PRO A 98 19.23 -6.25 -10.87
C PRO A 98 20.39 -5.36 -11.37
N ARG A 99 20.06 -4.19 -11.96
CA ARG A 99 21.08 -3.21 -12.43
C ARG A 99 21.49 -2.19 -11.37
N ASP A 100 20.77 -2.10 -10.27
CA ASP A 100 21.08 -1.16 -9.22
C ASP A 100 22.31 -1.64 -8.42
N SER A 101 23.14 -0.71 -7.97
CA SER A 101 24.36 -0.99 -7.22
C SER A 101 24.35 -0.21 -5.89
N SER A 102 23.41 -0.54 -5.01
CA SER A 102 23.22 0.16 -3.75
C SER A 102 23.29 -0.78 -2.56
N GLY A 103 23.81 -0.33 -1.43
CA GLY A 103 23.83 -1.06 -0.17
C GLY A 103 25.00 -2.03 0.04
N GLY A 104 25.90 -2.17 -0.94
CA GLY A 104 27.07 -3.05 -0.84
C GLY A 104 26.77 -4.53 -1.11
N ALA A 105 27.82 -5.35 -1.10
CA ALA A 105 27.73 -6.80 -1.33
C ALA A 105 27.26 -7.53 -0.05
N PHE A 106 26.69 -8.71 -0.25
CA PHE A 106 26.28 -9.63 0.83
C PHE A 106 26.38 -11.08 0.32
N GLU A 107 26.39 -12.05 1.25
CA GLU A 107 26.76 -13.44 0.92
C GLU A 107 25.58 -14.42 0.90
N LEU A 108 24.42 -14.04 1.44
CA LEU A 108 23.21 -14.86 1.49
C LEU A 108 22.05 -14.16 0.82
N GLY A 109 21.44 -14.75 -0.22
CA GLY A 109 20.32 -14.20 -0.94
C GLY A 109 19.55 -15.25 -1.75
N PHE A 110 18.38 -14.89 -2.24
CA PHE A 110 17.50 -15.79 -2.99
C PHE A 110 18.03 -16.06 -4.39
N GLY A 111 18.18 -15.02 -5.21
CA GLY A 111 18.52 -15.13 -6.62
C GLY A 111 19.74 -14.30 -7.01
N ALA A 112 20.31 -14.67 -8.15
CA ALA A 112 21.48 -14.00 -8.73
C ALA A 112 21.25 -13.67 -10.20
N LYS A 113 21.98 -12.64 -10.67
CA LYS A 113 22.13 -12.33 -12.08
C LYS A 113 23.59 -12.46 -12.47
N ASP A 114 23.89 -13.30 -13.48
CA ASP A 114 25.25 -13.57 -13.96
C ASP A 114 26.21 -13.96 -12.81
N GLY A 115 25.71 -14.71 -11.83
CA GLY A 115 26.45 -15.19 -10.66
C GLY A 115 26.61 -14.17 -9.52
N VAL A 116 26.04 -12.96 -9.63
CA VAL A 116 26.04 -11.94 -8.56
C VAL A 116 24.65 -11.84 -7.96
N LEU A 117 24.52 -11.91 -6.64
CA LEU A 117 23.25 -11.74 -5.95
C LEU A 117 22.59 -10.42 -6.35
N VAL A 118 21.29 -10.48 -6.69
CA VAL A 118 20.52 -9.28 -7.01
C VAL A 118 20.30 -8.42 -5.75
N PRO A 119 20.27 -7.07 -5.86
CA PRO A 119 20.46 -6.18 -4.71
C PRO A 119 19.22 -5.97 -3.83
N GLY A 120 18.02 -6.33 -4.29
CA GLY A 120 16.77 -6.12 -3.55
C GLY A 120 16.71 -6.94 -2.26
N GLY A 121 15.81 -6.53 -1.39
CA GLY A 121 15.61 -7.17 -0.09
C GLY A 121 15.10 -6.22 0.98
N THR A 122 15.41 -6.54 2.23
CA THR A 122 15.00 -5.74 3.39
C THR A 122 16.17 -5.34 4.28
N THR A 123 16.00 -4.24 5.01
CA THR A 123 16.87 -3.83 6.12
C THR A 123 16.07 -3.71 7.40
N HIS A 124 16.71 -4.01 8.53
CA HIS A 124 16.23 -3.66 9.86
C HIS A 124 16.82 -2.33 10.30
N VAL A 125 15.98 -1.50 10.95
CA VAL A 125 16.40 -0.33 11.72
C VAL A 125 15.88 -0.50 13.13
N VAL A 126 16.78 -0.82 14.08
CA VAL A 126 16.42 -1.00 15.50
C VAL A 126 16.54 0.33 16.22
N LEU A 127 15.48 0.74 16.89
CA LEU A 127 15.37 2.02 17.55
C LEU A 127 15.14 1.86 19.05
N ASP A 128 15.63 2.81 19.81
CA ASP A 128 15.11 3.09 21.16
C ASP A 128 13.76 3.79 21.03
N GLN A 129 12.69 3.19 21.52
CA GLN A 129 11.31 3.67 21.34
C GLN A 129 11.12 5.10 21.84
N LYS A 130 11.68 5.44 23.00
CA LYS A 130 11.49 6.74 23.65
C LYS A 130 12.27 7.86 22.98
N SER A 131 13.53 7.63 22.65
CA SER A 131 14.42 8.65 22.09
C SER A 131 14.45 8.65 20.55
N LEU A 132 13.92 7.60 19.91
CA LEU A 132 13.98 7.35 18.47
C LEU A 132 15.42 7.36 17.94
N LYS A 133 16.39 7.02 18.79
CA LYS A 133 17.79 6.85 18.38
C LYS A 133 18.00 5.46 17.80
N VAL A 134 18.62 5.42 16.62
CA VAL A 134 19.04 4.16 16.01
C VAL A 134 20.07 3.51 16.90
N LYS A 135 19.83 2.24 17.24
CA LYS A 135 20.72 1.36 18.00
C LYS A 135 21.49 0.44 17.08
N ASP A 136 20.83 0.01 15.99
CA ASP A 136 21.38 -0.93 15.04
C ASP A 136 20.72 -0.77 13.67
N GLN A 137 21.45 -1.07 12.58
CA GLN A 137 20.92 -1.20 11.23
C GLN A 137 21.68 -2.32 10.52
N PHE A 138 20.98 -3.20 9.83
CA PHE A 138 21.59 -4.30 9.09
C PHE A 138 20.65 -4.80 7.98
N ARG A 139 21.20 -5.52 7.00
CA ARG A 139 20.42 -6.21 5.98
C ARG A 139 19.80 -7.48 6.57
N SER A 140 18.51 -7.67 6.35
CA SER A 140 17.79 -8.83 6.89
C SER A 140 17.30 -9.81 5.83
N LEU A 141 17.17 -9.38 4.57
CA LEU A 141 16.91 -10.24 3.42
C LEU A 141 17.68 -9.70 2.21
N GLY A 142 18.12 -10.58 1.33
CA GLY A 142 18.81 -10.19 0.11
C GLY A 142 18.56 -11.14 -1.05
N GLY A 143 18.96 -10.73 -2.27
CA GLY A 143 18.81 -11.53 -3.47
C GLY A 143 17.39 -11.58 -4.01
N THR A 144 16.57 -10.62 -3.71
CA THR A 144 15.22 -10.45 -4.23
C THR A 144 15.14 -9.25 -5.19
N ILE A 145 14.04 -9.10 -5.91
CA ILE A 145 13.87 -8.05 -6.93
C ILE A 145 12.62 -7.24 -6.63
N ARG A 146 12.77 -5.89 -6.65
CA ARG A 146 11.65 -4.96 -6.51
C ARG A 146 10.78 -5.30 -5.29
N ASN A 147 11.38 -5.33 -4.11
CA ASN A 147 10.63 -5.43 -2.87
C ASN A 147 9.90 -4.09 -2.66
N CYS A 148 8.66 -4.01 -3.16
CA CYS A 148 7.86 -2.81 -3.11
C CYS A 148 7.20 -2.67 -1.73
N SER A 149 6.05 -3.26 -1.53
CA SER A 149 5.37 -3.20 -0.24
C SER A 149 5.32 -4.56 0.46
N GLY A 150 4.34 -4.79 1.31
CA GLY A 150 4.20 -6.00 2.10
C GLY A 150 3.18 -5.88 3.21
N GLY A 151 3.39 -6.58 4.32
CA GLY A 151 2.47 -6.53 5.45
C GLY A 151 3.00 -7.13 6.74
N ILE A 152 2.49 -6.62 7.86
CA ILE A 152 2.78 -7.16 9.20
C ILE A 152 1.97 -8.44 9.44
N THR A 153 2.60 -9.43 10.07
CA THR A 153 1.89 -10.61 10.55
C THR A 153 1.58 -10.49 12.03
N PRO A 154 0.48 -11.10 12.51
CA PRO A 154 0.15 -11.12 13.94
C PRO A 154 1.17 -11.85 14.81
N TRP A 155 2.04 -12.65 14.21
CA TRP A 155 3.10 -13.42 14.92
C TRP A 155 4.47 -12.75 14.86
N GLY A 156 4.55 -11.48 14.43
CA GLY A 156 5.76 -10.65 14.56
C GLY A 156 6.76 -10.82 13.42
N SER A 157 6.31 -10.93 12.20
CA SER A 157 7.14 -10.89 10.99
C SER A 157 6.61 -9.91 9.96
N TRP A 158 7.45 -9.54 9.01
CA TRP A 158 7.16 -8.76 7.83
C TRP A 158 7.07 -9.69 6.61
N LEU A 159 5.97 -9.62 5.88
CA LEU A 159 5.85 -10.21 4.55
C LEU A 159 6.34 -9.18 3.54
N THR A 160 7.43 -9.46 2.85
CA THR A 160 7.96 -8.60 1.78
C THR A 160 7.59 -9.16 0.42
N CYS A 161 7.12 -8.30 -0.47
CA CYS A 161 6.52 -8.64 -1.75
C CYS A 161 7.46 -8.26 -2.90
N GLU A 162 7.76 -9.22 -3.81
CA GLU A 162 8.44 -8.92 -5.07
C GLU A 162 7.45 -8.45 -6.13
N GLU A 163 7.49 -7.19 -6.51
CA GLU A 163 6.65 -6.61 -7.57
C GLU A 163 7.25 -6.86 -8.97
N SER A 164 7.73 -8.06 -9.21
CA SER A 164 8.36 -8.41 -10.50
C SER A 164 8.27 -9.90 -10.80
N ALA A 165 7.24 -10.31 -11.53
CA ALA A 165 7.11 -11.68 -12.03
C ALA A 165 8.02 -11.92 -13.23
N THR A 166 9.34 -12.01 -13.01
CA THR A 166 10.35 -12.26 -14.02
C THR A 166 11.23 -13.47 -13.68
N GLY A 167 12.01 -13.98 -14.64
CA GLY A 167 12.89 -15.12 -14.42
C GLY A 167 13.68 -15.50 -15.66
N PRO A 168 14.47 -16.58 -15.61
CA PRO A 168 15.30 -17.04 -16.74
C PRO A 168 14.49 -17.17 -18.02
N GLY A 169 15.00 -16.57 -19.10
CA GLY A 169 14.36 -16.61 -20.43
C GLY A 169 13.11 -15.73 -20.58
N GLN A 170 12.74 -14.95 -19.57
CA GLN A 170 11.63 -13.99 -19.62
C GLN A 170 12.16 -12.57 -19.87
N LYS A 171 11.25 -11.67 -20.29
CA LYS A 171 11.58 -10.25 -20.44
C LYS A 171 12.06 -9.69 -19.11
N TYR A 172 13.17 -8.93 -19.13
CA TYR A 172 13.88 -8.40 -17.96
C TYR A 172 14.53 -9.46 -17.06
N GLY A 173 14.52 -10.75 -17.45
CA GLY A 173 15.10 -11.85 -16.69
C GLY A 173 16.41 -12.37 -17.26
N GLU A 174 17.06 -11.63 -18.19
CA GLU A 174 18.33 -12.04 -18.79
C GLU A 174 19.41 -12.17 -17.72
N GLY A 175 20.06 -13.34 -17.65
CA GLY A 175 21.09 -13.66 -16.68
C GLY A 175 20.61 -14.05 -15.29
N LEU A 176 19.32 -13.99 -15.00
CA LEU A 176 18.76 -14.47 -13.73
C LEU A 176 18.83 -16.00 -13.65
N ASP A 177 19.13 -16.51 -12.46
CA ASP A 177 19.22 -17.94 -12.16
C ASP A 177 17.90 -18.56 -11.66
N LYS A 178 16.95 -17.73 -11.19
CA LYS A 178 15.66 -18.14 -10.61
C LYS A 178 14.48 -17.29 -11.09
N ASN A 179 13.29 -17.84 -10.92
CA ASN A 179 12.04 -17.09 -11.06
C ASN A 179 11.81 -16.21 -9.82
N HIS A 180 11.41 -14.99 -10.04
CA HIS A 180 11.01 -13.99 -9.06
C HIS A 180 9.52 -13.66 -9.17
N GLY A 181 8.98 -12.88 -8.24
CA GLY A 181 7.56 -12.56 -8.11
C GLY A 181 6.93 -13.33 -6.96
N TRP A 182 7.65 -13.42 -5.84
CA TRP A 182 7.27 -14.16 -4.64
C TRP A 182 7.11 -13.25 -3.43
N VAL A 183 6.45 -13.78 -2.41
CA VAL A 183 6.45 -13.23 -1.05
C VAL A 183 7.50 -13.97 -0.21
N PHE A 184 8.20 -13.22 0.64
CA PHE A 184 9.14 -13.77 1.64
C PHE A 184 8.75 -13.28 3.02
N GLU A 185 9.05 -14.08 4.04
CA GLU A 185 8.79 -13.75 5.43
C GLU A 185 10.08 -13.42 6.18
N VAL A 186 10.10 -12.27 6.85
CA VAL A 186 11.26 -11.77 7.61
C VAL A 186 10.83 -11.53 9.06
N PRO A 187 11.33 -12.33 10.03
CA PRO A 187 11.02 -12.11 11.45
C PRO A 187 11.50 -10.74 11.93
N ALA A 188 10.67 -10.01 12.68
CA ALA A 188 11.04 -8.72 13.27
C ALA A 188 12.20 -8.84 14.28
N THR A 189 12.40 -10.05 14.83
CA THR A 189 13.48 -10.37 15.76
C THR A 189 14.78 -10.82 15.07
N ALA A 190 14.86 -10.77 13.73
CA ALA A 190 16.09 -11.08 13.02
C ALA A 190 17.25 -10.19 13.47
N THR A 191 18.44 -10.74 13.48
CA THR A 191 19.71 -10.07 13.88
C THR A 191 20.75 -10.06 12.75
N GLY A 192 20.30 -10.35 11.52
CA GLY A 192 21.12 -10.43 10.30
C GLY A 192 20.30 -11.03 9.17
N LEU A 193 20.97 -11.43 8.09
CA LEU A 193 20.35 -12.07 6.93
C LEU A 193 19.60 -13.35 7.32
N VAL A 194 18.33 -13.43 6.93
CA VAL A 194 17.53 -14.65 7.07
C VAL A 194 17.64 -15.52 5.82
N ASP A 195 17.36 -16.82 5.95
CA ASP A 195 17.30 -17.75 4.83
C ASP A 195 16.13 -17.40 3.91
N PRO A 196 16.37 -17.01 2.65
CA PRO A 196 15.36 -16.45 1.76
C PRO A 196 14.48 -17.55 1.13
N LYS A 197 13.43 -17.95 1.82
CA LYS A 197 12.48 -18.97 1.38
C LYS A 197 11.24 -18.33 0.76
N PRO A 198 10.99 -18.52 -0.56
CA PRO A 198 9.79 -18.00 -1.19
C PRO A 198 8.54 -18.75 -0.72
N LEU A 199 7.46 -18.03 -0.45
CA LEU A 199 6.15 -18.58 -0.11
C LEU A 199 5.37 -18.94 -1.39
N VAL A 200 5.86 -19.93 -2.12
CA VAL A 200 5.41 -20.31 -3.48
C VAL A 200 3.89 -20.52 -3.58
N ALA A 201 3.28 -21.09 -2.55
CA ALA A 201 1.84 -21.34 -2.52
C ALA A 201 0.98 -20.07 -2.52
N MET A 202 1.56 -18.89 -2.25
CA MET A 202 0.88 -17.60 -2.36
C MET A 202 0.76 -17.09 -3.79
N GLY A 203 1.29 -17.83 -4.75
CA GLY A 203 1.25 -17.48 -6.16
C GLY A 203 2.45 -16.66 -6.62
N ARG A 204 2.62 -16.63 -7.94
CA ARG A 204 3.66 -15.83 -8.61
C ARG A 204 3.03 -14.78 -9.49
N PHE A 205 3.18 -13.54 -9.12
CA PHE A 205 2.70 -12.35 -9.84
C PHE A 205 3.48 -11.11 -9.39
N ASN A 206 3.15 -9.93 -9.90
CA ASN A 206 3.68 -8.67 -9.37
C ASN A 206 3.05 -8.39 -8.00
N HIS A 207 3.60 -9.03 -6.96
CA HIS A 207 3.13 -8.80 -5.60
C HIS A 207 3.42 -7.38 -5.18
N GLU A 208 2.35 -6.67 -4.80
CA GLU A 208 2.50 -5.33 -4.26
C GLU A 208 2.50 -5.37 -2.73
N ALA A 209 1.37 -5.62 -2.12
CA ALA A 209 1.23 -5.61 -0.68
C ALA A 209 0.51 -6.85 -0.15
N ALA A 210 0.61 -7.05 1.16
CA ALA A 210 -0.08 -8.11 1.89
C ALA A 210 -0.67 -7.57 3.20
N CYS A 211 -1.78 -8.17 3.64
CA CYS A 211 -2.21 -8.02 5.03
C CYS A 211 -2.72 -9.36 5.56
N VAL A 212 -2.60 -9.54 6.86
CA VAL A 212 -3.02 -10.78 7.54
C VAL A 212 -4.14 -10.47 8.51
N ASP A 213 -5.26 -11.16 8.36
CA ASP A 213 -6.35 -11.09 9.35
C ASP A 213 -5.90 -11.78 10.65
N PRO A 214 -5.79 -11.05 11.76
CA PRO A 214 -5.32 -11.61 13.02
C PRO A 214 -6.29 -12.64 13.62
N ALA A 215 -7.57 -12.61 13.24
CA ALA A 215 -8.57 -13.53 13.76
C ALA A 215 -8.53 -14.92 13.09
N THR A 216 -8.17 -14.94 11.80
CA THR A 216 -8.24 -16.18 10.99
C THR A 216 -6.88 -16.65 10.48
N GLY A 217 -5.88 -15.77 10.44
CA GLY A 217 -4.59 -16.02 9.80
C GLY A 217 -4.64 -16.02 8.26
N LEU A 218 -5.78 -15.65 7.66
CA LEU A 218 -5.89 -15.49 6.21
C LEU A 218 -5.02 -14.31 5.74
N VAL A 219 -4.37 -14.50 4.58
CA VAL A 219 -3.54 -13.45 3.98
C VAL A 219 -4.24 -12.90 2.74
N TYR A 220 -4.35 -11.59 2.64
CA TYR A 220 -4.87 -10.90 1.46
C TYR A 220 -3.72 -10.22 0.74
N LEU A 221 -3.74 -10.29 -0.61
CA LEU A 221 -2.61 -9.87 -1.45
C LEU A 221 -3.11 -9.02 -2.60
N THR A 222 -2.35 -8.01 -2.95
CA THR A 222 -2.58 -7.12 -4.10
C THR A 222 -1.58 -7.37 -5.22
N GLU A 223 -1.97 -7.02 -6.44
CA GLU A 223 -1.13 -7.12 -7.64
C GLU A 223 -1.14 -5.79 -8.38
N ASP A 224 0.02 -5.19 -8.62
CA ASP A 224 0.11 -4.00 -9.47
C ASP A 224 0.10 -4.36 -10.95
N ARG A 225 -1.12 -4.40 -11.48
CA ARG A 225 -1.44 -4.51 -12.90
C ARG A 225 -2.75 -3.76 -13.19
N THR A 226 -2.88 -3.16 -14.36
CA THR A 226 -4.10 -2.43 -14.77
C THR A 226 -5.32 -3.32 -14.91
N ASP A 227 -5.12 -4.61 -14.95
CA ASP A 227 -6.11 -5.69 -15.09
C ASP A 227 -5.96 -6.74 -13.97
N SER A 228 -5.54 -6.29 -12.79
CA SER A 228 -5.32 -7.13 -11.62
C SER A 228 -6.62 -7.61 -10.97
N VAL A 229 -6.46 -8.50 -10.01
CA VAL A 229 -7.52 -8.95 -9.10
C VAL A 229 -6.98 -8.89 -7.67
N LEU A 230 -7.88 -8.95 -6.68
CA LEU A 230 -7.46 -9.13 -5.29
C LEU A 230 -7.41 -10.62 -4.97
N TYR A 231 -6.36 -11.04 -4.26
CA TYR A 231 -6.16 -12.44 -3.87
C TYR A 231 -6.37 -12.66 -2.38
N ARG A 232 -6.73 -13.91 -2.01
CA ARG A 232 -6.78 -14.41 -0.64
C ARG A 232 -6.02 -15.73 -0.56
N PHE A 233 -5.09 -15.83 0.37
CA PHE A 233 -4.38 -17.07 0.66
C PHE A 233 -4.90 -17.66 1.97
N ILE A 234 -5.31 -18.93 1.93
CA ILE A 234 -5.74 -19.73 3.08
C ILE A 234 -4.58 -20.63 3.47
N PRO A 235 -3.82 -20.31 4.53
CA PRO A 235 -2.70 -21.14 4.97
C PRO A 235 -3.20 -22.50 5.46
N ARG A 236 -2.44 -23.55 5.19
CA ARG A 236 -2.71 -24.89 5.73
C ARG A 236 -2.60 -24.91 7.25
N VAL A 237 -1.66 -24.16 7.78
CA VAL A 237 -1.43 -23.96 9.21
C VAL A 237 -1.42 -22.45 9.48
N PRO A 238 -2.43 -21.90 10.17
CA PRO A 238 -2.40 -20.48 10.57
C PRO A 238 -1.15 -20.18 11.39
N GLY A 239 -0.45 -19.10 11.04
CA GLY A 239 0.80 -18.71 11.69
C GLY A 239 2.06 -19.39 11.17
N ASP A 240 1.96 -20.36 10.25
CA ASP A 240 3.10 -20.97 9.57
C ASP A 240 2.84 -21.07 8.06
N LEU A 241 3.17 -19.98 7.37
CA LEU A 241 2.94 -19.82 5.92
C LEU A 241 3.81 -20.77 5.08
N SER A 242 4.92 -21.27 5.64
CA SER A 242 5.84 -22.19 4.97
C SER A 242 5.21 -23.56 4.68
N GLN A 243 4.14 -23.92 5.38
CA GLN A 243 3.40 -25.16 5.15
C GLN A 243 2.51 -25.11 3.90
N GLY A 244 2.50 -23.99 3.17
CA GLY A 244 1.65 -23.80 2.00
C GLY A 244 0.17 -23.60 2.33
N GLY A 245 -0.68 -23.67 1.33
CA GLY A 245 -2.10 -23.37 1.47
C GLY A 245 -2.82 -23.34 0.12
N ARG A 246 -3.95 -22.63 0.06
CA ARG A 246 -4.74 -22.41 -1.16
C ARG A 246 -4.83 -20.92 -1.49
N LEU A 247 -4.62 -20.58 -2.76
CA LEU A 247 -4.80 -19.24 -3.26
C LEU A 247 -6.15 -19.12 -3.94
N GLN A 248 -6.84 -18.01 -3.66
CA GLN A 248 -8.14 -17.67 -4.22
C GLN A 248 -8.13 -16.25 -4.75
N ALA A 249 -9.06 -15.93 -5.66
CA ALA A 249 -9.28 -14.58 -6.16
C ALA A 249 -10.69 -14.08 -5.81
N MET A 250 -10.80 -12.77 -5.57
CA MET A 250 -12.05 -12.10 -5.20
C MET A 250 -13.01 -12.04 -6.40
N LYS A 251 -14.27 -12.43 -6.18
CA LYS A 251 -15.38 -12.28 -7.11
C LYS A 251 -16.51 -11.53 -6.43
N VAL A 252 -16.88 -10.40 -6.98
CA VAL A 252 -18.03 -9.60 -6.52
C VAL A 252 -19.26 -9.97 -7.33
N GLU A 253 -20.34 -10.32 -6.65
CA GLU A 253 -21.58 -10.78 -7.29
C GLU A 253 -22.13 -9.73 -8.25
N GLY A 254 -22.28 -10.12 -9.53
CA GLY A 254 -22.80 -9.22 -10.59
C GLY A 254 -21.85 -8.13 -11.07
N ILE A 255 -20.63 -8.00 -10.51
CA ILE A 255 -19.68 -6.93 -10.85
C ILE A 255 -18.33 -7.52 -11.27
N PRO A 256 -18.09 -7.79 -12.56
CA PRO A 256 -16.84 -8.33 -13.05
C PRO A 256 -15.69 -7.30 -13.14
N ASP A 257 -16.00 -6.00 -13.07
CA ASP A 257 -15.03 -4.91 -13.20
C ASP A 257 -15.34 -3.79 -12.20
N LEU A 258 -14.45 -3.60 -11.24
CA LEU A 258 -14.55 -2.60 -10.16
C LEU A 258 -13.87 -1.27 -10.51
N ARG A 259 -13.20 -1.19 -11.65
CA ARG A 259 -12.35 -0.04 -12.00
C ARG A 259 -13.09 1.24 -12.28
N ASN A 260 -14.41 1.20 -12.56
CA ASN A 260 -15.23 2.35 -12.97
C ASN A 260 -14.71 3.12 -14.21
N TRP A 261 -13.89 2.48 -15.06
CA TRP A 261 -13.27 3.16 -16.22
C TRP A 261 -14.23 3.40 -17.39
N THR A 262 -15.16 2.48 -17.63
CA THR A 262 -16.08 2.51 -18.78
C THR A 262 -17.53 2.77 -18.38
N GLY A 263 -17.75 3.08 -17.12
CA GLY A 263 -19.06 3.32 -16.51
C GLY A 263 -18.98 3.07 -15.02
N MET A 264 -19.99 3.51 -14.29
CA MET A 264 -20.07 3.32 -12.84
C MET A 264 -20.56 1.90 -12.54
N SER A 265 -19.64 0.97 -12.27
CA SER A 265 -19.97 -0.39 -11.84
C SER A 265 -20.34 -0.43 -10.35
N MET A 266 -19.69 0.42 -9.53
CA MET A 266 -19.96 0.57 -8.10
C MET A 266 -19.85 2.04 -7.72
N ALA A 267 -20.88 2.58 -7.07
CA ALA A 267 -20.86 3.94 -6.55
C ALA A 267 -20.15 4.00 -5.19
N VAL A 268 -19.59 5.14 -4.81
CA VAL A 268 -19.04 5.36 -3.46
C VAL A 268 -20.13 5.11 -2.41
N GLY A 269 -19.77 4.33 -1.39
CA GLY A 269 -20.69 3.85 -0.34
C GLY A 269 -21.53 2.62 -0.73
N ALA A 270 -21.50 2.19 -2.00
CA ALA A 270 -22.14 0.95 -2.41
C ALA A 270 -21.27 -0.26 -2.03
N ALA A 271 -21.93 -1.36 -1.63
CA ALA A 271 -21.24 -2.59 -1.26
C ALA A 271 -21.81 -3.80 -2.00
N GLY A 272 -20.92 -4.68 -2.46
CA GLY A 272 -21.23 -5.95 -3.13
C GLY A 272 -20.91 -7.16 -2.25
N LYS A 273 -21.61 -8.28 -2.46
CA LYS A 273 -21.27 -9.56 -1.83
C LYS A 273 -20.04 -10.16 -2.52
N VAL A 274 -19.10 -10.62 -1.71
CA VAL A 274 -17.86 -11.26 -2.17
C VAL A 274 -18.00 -12.77 -2.07
N THR A 275 -17.50 -13.46 -3.08
CA THR A 275 -17.17 -14.87 -3.08
C THR A 275 -15.73 -15.06 -3.55
N TRP A 276 -15.12 -16.20 -3.28
CA TRP A 276 -13.73 -16.46 -3.60
C TRP A 276 -13.62 -17.66 -4.54
N VAL A 277 -12.84 -17.54 -5.60
CA VAL A 277 -12.64 -18.60 -6.58
C VAL A 277 -11.25 -19.19 -6.42
N ASP A 278 -11.15 -20.50 -6.30
CA ASP A 278 -9.87 -21.22 -6.17
C ASP A 278 -9.03 -21.05 -7.44
N LEU A 279 -7.74 -20.83 -7.25
CA LEU A 279 -6.75 -20.79 -8.32
C LEU A 279 -5.91 -22.06 -8.32
N ASP A 280 -5.66 -22.57 -9.52
CA ASP A 280 -4.78 -23.70 -9.79
C ASP A 280 -3.43 -23.16 -10.29
N SER A 281 -2.43 -23.93 -10.56
CA SER A 281 -1.19 -23.52 -11.22
C SER A 281 -0.63 -22.16 -10.73
N VAL A 282 -0.56 -22.00 -9.41
CA VAL A 282 -0.25 -20.69 -8.77
C VAL A 282 1.18 -20.19 -9.06
N GLU A 283 2.08 -21.04 -9.52
CA GLU A 283 3.42 -20.61 -9.94
C GLU A 283 3.42 -19.77 -11.23
N ALA A 284 2.33 -19.80 -11.99
CA ALA A 284 2.04 -18.96 -13.15
C ALA A 284 3.27 -18.60 -13.99
N PRO A 285 3.94 -19.55 -14.67
CA PRO A 285 5.19 -19.31 -15.35
C PRO A 285 5.08 -18.29 -16.50
N LYS A 286 3.85 -17.97 -16.91
CA LYS A 286 3.54 -16.99 -17.97
C LYS A 286 3.04 -15.65 -17.42
N ASP A 287 3.12 -15.41 -16.10
CA ASP A 287 2.54 -14.24 -15.46
C ASP A 287 1.03 -14.08 -15.81
N ASP A 288 0.28 -15.18 -15.73
CA ASP A 288 -1.11 -15.28 -16.21
C ASP A 288 -2.14 -15.55 -15.10
N LEU A 289 -1.76 -15.42 -13.82
CA LEU A 289 -2.62 -15.79 -12.70
C LEU A 289 -3.90 -14.95 -12.65
N ARG A 290 -3.82 -13.65 -12.88
CA ARG A 290 -4.98 -12.75 -12.98
C ARG A 290 -5.92 -13.13 -14.13
N TYR A 291 -5.39 -13.66 -15.25
CA TYR A 291 -6.22 -14.12 -16.36
C TYR A 291 -6.94 -15.43 -16.04
N GLN A 292 -6.29 -16.35 -15.31
CA GLN A 292 -6.94 -17.54 -14.77
C GLN A 292 -8.08 -17.15 -13.82
N ALA A 293 -7.84 -16.17 -12.94
CA ALA A 293 -8.83 -15.62 -12.02
C ALA A 293 -10.03 -15.00 -12.76
N ALA A 294 -9.78 -14.14 -13.72
CA ALA A 294 -10.81 -13.50 -14.54
C ALA A 294 -11.64 -14.52 -15.33
N ALA A 295 -11.02 -15.57 -15.87
CA ALA A 295 -11.72 -16.66 -16.55
C ALA A 295 -12.66 -17.44 -15.61
N LYS A 296 -12.40 -17.46 -14.30
CA LYS A 296 -13.26 -18.03 -13.25
C LYS A 296 -14.28 -17.00 -12.71
N GLY A 297 -14.29 -15.79 -13.23
CA GLY A 297 -15.22 -14.72 -12.90
C GLY A 297 -14.78 -13.83 -11.75
N ALA A 298 -13.50 -13.81 -11.40
CA ALA A 298 -12.95 -12.82 -10.47
C ALA A 298 -13.14 -11.40 -10.99
N SER A 299 -13.28 -10.44 -10.07
CA SER A 299 -13.52 -9.04 -10.38
C SER A 299 -12.21 -8.28 -10.59
N LEU A 300 -12.14 -7.50 -11.67
CA LEU A 300 -10.95 -6.70 -12.00
C LEU A 300 -10.81 -5.49 -11.08
N VAL A 301 -9.57 -5.20 -10.69
CA VAL A 301 -9.12 -4.03 -9.95
C VAL A 301 -8.04 -3.32 -10.77
N ALA A 302 -7.94 -2.00 -10.69
CA ALA A 302 -6.95 -1.23 -11.42
C ALA A 302 -5.73 -0.94 -10.57
N ARG A 303 -4.63 -1.65 -10.81
CA ARG A 303 -3.40 -1.49 -10.03
C ARG A 303 -3.69 -1.61 -8.54
N GLY A 304 -3.83 -2.84 -8.05
CA GLY A 304 -3.99 -3.12 -6.63
C GLY A 304 -2.66 -2.88 -5.93
N GLU A 305 -2.62 -1.83 -5.11
CA GLU A 305 -1.43 -1.36 -4.41
C GLU A 305 -1.52 -1.70 -2.91
N GLY A 306 -1.27 -0.73 -2.03
CA GLY A 306 -1.28 -0.94 -0.59
C GLY A 306 -2.56 -1.58 -0.07
N ILE A 307 -2.43 -2.48 0.88
CA ILE A 307 -3.53 -3.07 1.65
C ILE A 307 -3.19 -3.07 3.14
N HIS A 308 -4.13 -2.69 4.00
CA HIS A 308 -3.91 -2.69 5.44
C HIS A 308 -5.15 -3.15 6.21
N MET A 309 -4.91 -3.94 7.27
CA MET A 309 -5.98 -4.38 8.18
C MET A 309 -6.44 -3.26 9.09
N GLY A 310 -7.76 -3.08 9.18
CA GLY A 310 -8.46 -2.43 10.27
C GLY A 310 -9.05 -3.45 11.25
N GLU A 311 -10.06 -3.05 11.99
CA GLU A 311 -10.76 -3.92 12.95
C GLU A 311 -11.83 -4.75 12.22
N GLY A 312 -11.51 -6.01 11.85
CA GLY A 312 -12.39 -6.91 11.12
C GLY A 312 -12.63 -6.53 9.65
N GLU A 313 -11.78 -5.71 9.10
CA GLU A 313 -11.86 -5.21 7.72
C GLU A 313 -10.47 -4.91 7.15
N ALA A 314 -10.36 -4.76 5.84
CA ALA A 314 -9.15 -4.29 5.18
C ALA A 314 -9.46 -3.16 4.21
N PHE A 315 -8.51 -2.25 4.05
CA PHE A 315 -8.56 -1.18 3.05
C PHE A 315 -7.52 -1.41 1.98
N VAL A 316 -7.93 -1.26 0.71
CA VAL A 316 -7.12 -1.55 -0.48
C VAL A 316 -7.07 -0.34 -1.38
N CYS A 317 -5.88 0.13 -1.73
CA CYS A 317 -5.67 1.11 -2.77
C CYS A 317 -5.79 0.48 -4.17
N SER A 318 -6.47 1.18 -5.06
CA SER A 318 -6.53 0.89 -6.50
C SER A 318 -6.11 2.16 -7.22
N THR A 319 -4.81 2.28 -7.49
CA THR A 319 -4.12 3.53 -7.82
C THR A 319 -4.67 4.24 -9.04
N SER A 320 -4.98 3.51 -10.10
CA SER A 320 -5.55 4.08 -11.32
C SER A 320 -7.05 3.79 -11.48
N GLY A 321 -7.73 3.37 -10.43
CA GLY A 321 -9.18 3.18 -10.42
C GLY A 321 -9.96 4.49 -10.45
N GLY A 322 -11.27 4.36 -10.65
CA GLY A 322 -12.19 5.48 -10.70
C GLY A 322 -12.40 6.06 -12.10
N ALA A 323 -13.51 6.75 -12.27
CA ALA A 323 -13.90 7.36 -13.55
C ALA A 323 -12.87 8.37 -14.09
N ARG A 324 -12.09 8.97 -13.19
CA ARG A 324 -11.02 9.90 -13.53
C ARG A 324 -9.62 9.25 -13.53
N LYS A 325 -9.52 7.97 -13.15
CA LYS A 325 -8.27 7.22 -13.01
C LYS A 325 -7.28 7.88 -12.04
N LEU A 326 -7.78 8.46 -10.97
CA LEU A 326 -7.01 9.15 -9.95
C LEU A 326 -6.88 8.36 -8.66
N GLY A 327 -7.57 7.23 -8.56
CA GLY A 327 -7.52 6.28 -7.46
C GLY A 327 -8.86 6.01 -6.80
N GLN A 328 -8.98 4.80 -6.31
CA GLN A 328 -10.07 4.31 -5.48
C GLN A 328 -9.51 3.68 -4.21
N ILE A 329 -10.32 3.63 -3.16
CA ILE A 329 -10.07 2.78 -1.99
C ILE A 329 -11.26 1.89 -1.78
N PHE A 330 -11.01 0.58 -1.73
CA PHE A 330 -12.00 -0.41 -1.38
C PHE A 330 -11.86 -0.77 0.10
N ARG A 331 -13.00 -0.98 0.76
CA ARG A 331 -13.12 -1.52 2.11
C ARG A 331 -13.67 -2.94 2.01
N ILE A 332 -12.94 -3.91 2.51
CA ILE A 332 -13.37 -5.30 2.55
C ILE A 332 -13.77 -5.61 3.98
N GLN A 333 -15.02 -5.95 4.18
CA GLN A 333 -15.57 -6.36 5.47
C GLN A 333 -15.63 -7.88 5.53
N PHE A 334 -14.91 -8.45 6.48
CA PHE A 334 -14.83 -9.88 6.64
C PHE A 334 -15.97 -10.40 7.51
N SER A 335 -16.54 -11.51 7.08
CA SER A 335 -17.53 -12.23 7.87
C SER A 335 -16.87 -13.32 8.72
N PRO A 336 -17.39 -13.63 9.91
CA PRO A 336 -16.83 -14.67 10.75
C PRO A 336 -16.80 -16.07 10.11
N ASP A 337 -17.68 -16.31 9.14
CA ASP A 337 -17.76 -17.55 8.37
C ASP A 337 -16.88 -17.55 7.10
N GLY A 338 -16.34 -16.39 6.70
CA GLY A 338 -15.57 -16.20 5.47
C GLY A 338 -16.37 -16.40 4.17
N GLU A 339 -17.70 -16.53 4.26
CA GLU A 339 -18.61 -16.79 3.11
C GLU A 339 -19.51 -15.59 2.78
N SER A 340 -19.64 -14.67 3.73
CA SER A 340 -20.49 -13.48 3.63
C SER A 340 -19.69 -12.18 3.55
N ASP A 341 -18.45 -12.26 3.12
CA ASP A 341 -17.57 -11.09 2.93
C ASP A 341 -18.22 -10.07 1.98
N ARG A 342 -17.95 -8.81 2.23
CA ARG A 342 -18.45 -7.70 1.41
C ARG A 342 -17.32 -6.78 1.01
N VAL A 343 -17.41 -6.20 -0.19
CA VAL A 343 -16.53 -5.11 -0.63
C VAL A 343 -17.37 -3.86 -0.86
N GLU A 344 -16.91 -2.75 -0.34
CA GLU A 344 -17.47 -1.41 -0.50
C GLU A 344 -16.48 -0.55 -1.29
N LEU A 345 -16.98 0.24 -2.25
CA LEU A 345 -16.19 1.36 -2.75
C LEU A 345 -16.24 2.48 -1.71
N PHE A 346 -15.23 2.50 -0.83
CA PHE A 346 -15.16 3.43 0.29
C PHE A 346 -14.83 4.87 -0.15
N PHE A 347 -13.95 5.00 -1.16
CA PHE A 347 -13.50 6.30 -1.67
C PHE A 347 -13.19 6.20 -3.16
N GLU A 348 -13.50 7.26 -3.92
CA GLU A 348 -13.07 7.45 -5.31
C GLU A 348 -12.68 8.91 -5.53
N SER A 349 -11.49 9.15 -6.02
CA SER A 349 -11.00 10.50 -6.27
C SER A 349 -11.71 11.15 -7.45
N VAL A 350 -12.13 12.39 -7.25
CA VAL A 350 -12.76 13.22 -8.30
C VAL A 350 -11.83 14.33 -8.80
N SER A 351 -10.74 14.60 -8.11
CA SER A 351 -9.75 15.61 -8.50
C SER A 351 -8.35 15.31 -7.95
N LYS A 352 -7.30 15.72 -8.68
CA LYS A 352 -5.91 15.59 -8.26
C LYS A 352 -5.60 16.32 -6.94
N HIS A 353 -6.34 17.38 -6.64
CA HIS A 353 -6.17 18.10 -5.37
C HIS A 353 -6.69 17.32 -4.17
N GLN A 354 -7.64 16.42 -4.41
CA GLN A 354 -8.20 15.56 -3.39
C GLN A 354 -7.30 14.37 -3.10
N PHE A 355 -6.89 13.69 -4.15
CA PHE A 355 -6.12 12.46 -4.08
C PHE A 355 -5.64 12.11 -5.49
N ASP A 356 -4.39 11.77 -5.64
CA ASP A 356 -3.79 11.48 -6.93
C ASP A 356 -2.82 10.30 -6.83
N TYR A 357 -3.24 9.16 -7.37
CA TYR A 357 -2.44 7.94 -7.41
C TYR A 357 -1.99 7.47 -6.02
N GLY A 358 -2.98 7.15 -5.15
CA GLY A 358 -2.67 6.54 -3.85
C GLY A 358 -2.06 5.16 -4.01
N ASP A 359 -0.98 4.95 -3.31
CA ASP A 359 -0.19 3.73 -3.30
C ASP A 359 -0.27 3.06 -1.93
N ASN A 360 0.75 3.17 -1.08
CA ASN A 360 0.74 2.56 0.24
C ASN A 360 -0.34 3.15 1.15
N VAL A 361 -1.01 2.31 1.94
CA VAL A 361 -2.03 2.71 2.91
C VAL A 361 -1.76 2.12 4.28
N VAL A 362 -2.05 2.88 5.33
CA VAL A 362 -2.07 2.41 6.72
C VAL A 362 -3.30 2.94 7.44
N VAL A 363 -3.90 2.10 8.29
CA VAL A 363 -4.93 2.54 9.24
C VAL A 363 -4.24 3.15 10.45
N ALA A 364 -4.46 4.45 10.67
CA ALA A 364 -3.92 5.18 11.80
C ALA A 364 -4.65 4.82 13.11
N PRO A 365 -4.03 5.06 14.29
CA PRO A 365 -4.64 4.74 15.59
C PRO A 365 -6.00 5.38 15.83
N ASN A 366 -6.30 6.50 15.19
CA ASN A 366 -7.61 7.18 15.25
C ASN A 366 -8.62 6.67 14.20
N GLY A 367 -8.32 5.60 13.49
CA GLY A 367 -9.19 5.00 12.47
C GLY A 367 -9.18 5.69 11.10
N HIS A 368 -8.37 6.73 10.91
CA HIS A 368 -8.17 7.35 9.59
C HIS A 368 -7.24 6.50 8.73
N LEU A 369 -7.41 6.58 7.41
CA LEU A 369 -6.42 6.05 6.49
C LEU A 369 -5.37 7.12 6.24
N ILE A 370 -4.10 6.72 6.26
CA ILE A 370 -3.00 7.54 5.75
C ILE A 370 -2.47 6.86 4.50
N VAL A 371 -2.46 7.60 3.39
CA VAL A 371 -2.09 7.09 2.06
C VAL A 371 -0.92 7.89 1.54
N CYS A 372 0.09 7.20 1.04
CA CYS A 372 1.20 7.77 0.28
C CYS A 372 0.75 7.95 -1.17
N GLU A 373 0.93 9.15 -1.75
CA GLU A 373 0.70 9.39 -3.19
C GLU A 373 1.96 9.07 -4.00
N ASP A 374 1.78 8.42 -5.15
CA ASP A 374 2.84 8.16 -6.14
C ASP A 374 2.43 8.67 -7.52
N GLN A 375 2.59 9.97 -7.75
CA GLN A 375 2.22 10.63 -9.00
C GLN A 375 3.26 10.40 -10.09
N TYR A 376 2.78 10.13 -11.31
CA TYR A 376 3.57 10.04 -12.53
C TYR A 376 3.44 11.33 -13.36
N THR A 377 4.02 12.42 -12.87
CA THR A 377 4.00 13.73 -13.52
C THR A 377 5.41 14.27 -13.71
N GLU A 378 5.61 15.21 -14.67
CA GLU A 378 6.91 15.84 -14.92
C GLU A 378 7.43 16.60 -13.68
N VAL A 379 6.53 17.21 -12.92
CA VAL A 379 6.80 17.82 -11.61
C VAL A 379 5.94 17.11 -10.59
N VAL A 380 6.59 16.35 -9.73
CA VAL A 380 5.92 15.55 -8.69
C VAL A 380 5.47 16.47 -7.54
N ASP A 381 4.23 16.28 -7.08
CA ASP A 381 3.63 16.99 -5.94
C ASP A 381 2.95 15.99 -4.99
N ASN A 382 3.74 15.03 -4.50
CA ASN A 382 3.27 13.93 -3.67
C ASN A 382 2.99 14.37 -2.22
N HIS A 383 1.91 13.83 -1.68
CA HIS A 383 1.44 14.06 -0.32
C HIS A 383 1.26 12.76 0.45
N LEU A 384 1.26 12.87 1.78
CA LEU A 384 0.49 11.96 2.60
C LEU A 384 -0.94 12.50 2.68
N ARG A 385 -1.89 11.69 2.26
CA ARG A 385 -3.32 12.01 2.37
C ARG A 385 -3.93 11.27 3.56
N GLY A 386 -4.60 12.03 4.41
CA GLY A 386 -5.50 11.42 5.37
C GLY A 386 -6.90 11.26 4.78
N ILE A 387 -7.56 10.14 5.04
CA ILE A 387 -8.97 9.96 4.70
C ILE A 387 -9.70 9.58 6.00
N ALA A 388 -10.64 10.42 6.39
CA ALA A 388 -11.43 10.20 7.59
C ALA A 388 -12.45 9.06 7.39
N PRO A 389 -12.99 8.45 8.47
CA PRO A 389 -13.97 7.36 8.38
C PRO A 389 -15.25 7.71 7.60
N ASP A 390 -15.54 8.98 7.39
CA ASP A 390 -16.66 9.47 6.57
C ASP A 390 -16.30 9.66 5.09
N GLY A 391 -15.08 9.26 4.66
CA GLY A 391 -14.61 9.37 3.28
C GLY A 391 -14.05 10.74 2.90
N ASN A 392 -13.93 11.69 3.84
CA ASN A 392 -13.35 13.00 3.54
C ASN A 392 -11.83 12.95 3.54
N ALA A 393 -11.20 13.34 2.43
CA ALA A 393 -9.74 13.40 2.28
C ALA A 393 -9.18 14.75 2.72
N TYR A 394 -7.97 14.74 3.30
CA TYR A 394 -7.23 15.94 3.72
C TYR A 394 -5.72 15.77 3.54
N PRO A 395 -4.95 16.85 3.30
CA PRO A 395 -3.51 16.76 3.27
C PRO A 395 -2.95 16.62 4.71
N LEU A 396 -2.15 15.57 4.93
CA LEU A 396 -1.41 15.38 6.19
C LEU A 396 0.03 15.88 6.08
N ALA A 397 0.68 15.64 4.94
CA ALA A 397 2.03 16.13 4.67
C ALA A 397 2.23 16.35 3.17
N ARG A 398 3.24 17.17 2.81
CA ARG A 398 3.67 17.38 1.42
C ARG A 398 5.16 17.15 1.30
N LEU A 399 5.54 16.23 0.41
CA LEU A 399 6.95 16.01 0.07
C LEU A 399 7.47 17.14 -0.81
N ARG A 400 8.65 17.66 -0.48
CA ARG A 400 9.31 18.75 -1.25
C ARG A 400 10.34 18.24 -2.26
N LEU A 401 10.63 16.94 -2.20
CA LEU A 401 11.56 16.29 -3.12
C LEU A 401 10.80 15.71 -4.32
N GLN A 402 11.49 15.57 -5.45
CA GLN A 402 10.91 15.04 -6.70
C GLN A 402 10.97 13.52 -6.72
N THR A 403 10.28 12.91 -5.79
CA THR A 403 10.15 11.47 -5.58
C THR A 403 8.86 11.21 -4.80
N GLU A 404 8.65 9.99 -4.33
CA GLU A 404 7.48 9.58 -3.57
C GLU A 404 7.79 9.38 -2.08
N LEU A 405 6.71 9.26 -1.30
CA LEU A 405 6.70 8.75 0.06
C LEU A 405 6.14 7.33 0.02
N ALA A 406 6.74 6.41 0.78
CA ALA A 406 6.33 5.03 0.82
C ALA A 406 6.39 4.45 2.24
N GLY A 407 5.74 3.31 2.47
CA GLY A 407 5.85 2.52 3.69
C GLY A 407 5.43 3.23 4.97
N ALA A 408 4.43 4.11 4.94
CA ALA A 408 3.92 4.73 6.15
C ALA A 408 3.42 3.67 7.13
N CYS A 409 3.89 3.72 8.39
CA CYS A 409 3.45 2.84 9.46
C CYS A 409 3.52 3.56 10.82
N PHE A 410 2.78 3.08 11.80
CA PHE A 410 2.79 3.64 13.16
C PHE A 410 3.58 2.76 14.12
N SER A 411 4.19 3.41 15.13
CA SER A 411 4.66 2.68 16.30
C SER A 411 3.50 2.00 17.02
N PRO A 412 3.72 0.86 17.71
CA PRO A 412 2.65 0.13 18.42
C PRO A 412 1.88 0.96 19.45
N ASP A 413 2.49 2.00 20.00
CA ASP A 413 1.84 2.95 20.92
C ASP A 413 1.08 4.08 20.19
N GLY A 414 1.12 4.11 18.86
CA GLY A 414 0.46 5.11 18.01
C GLY A 414 1.04 6.53 18.07
N GLN A 415 2.16 6.75 18.76
CA GLN A 415 2.71 8.10 18.99
C GLN A 415 3.65 8.59 17.91
N THR A 416 4.22 7.67 17.14
CA THR A 416 5.15 7.99 16.06
C THR A 416 4.70 7.34 14.75
N MET A 417 4.59 8.12 13.70
CA MET A 417 4.47 7.60 12.34
C MET A 417 5.86 7.55 11.70
N PHE A 418 6.21 6.44 11.11
CA PHE A 418 7.40 6.30 10.26
C PHE A 418 6.97 6.32 8.81
N VAL A 419 7.79 6.93 7.95
CA VAL A 419 7.56 6.97 6.50
C VAL A 419 8.90 7.08 5.77
N ASN A 420 9.01 6.45 4.62
CA ASN A 420 10.18 6.53 3.77
C ASN A 420 10.01 7.61 2.70
N VAL A 421 11.08 8.32 2.42
CA VAL A 421 11.33 8.98 1.14
C VAL A 421 12.01 7.94 0.26
N TYR A 422 11.43 7.61 -0.88
CA TYR A 422 11.86 6.52 -1.74
C TYR A 422 13.32 6.70 -2.24
N ALA A 423 13.58 7.78 -2.98
CA ALA A 423 14.92 8.04 -3.54
C ALA A 423 15.26 9.54 -3.57
N PRO A 424 16.44 9.96 -3.07
CA PRO A 424 17.37 9.15 -2.28
C PRO A 424 16.77 8.79 -0.92
N THR A 425 16.95 7.52 -0.52
CA THR A 425 16.35 6.96 0.70
C THR A 425 16.56 7.84 1.93
N LYS A 426 15.44 8.13 2.60
CA LYS A 426 15.40 8.63 3.99
C LYS A 426 14.25 7.96 4.72
N THR A 427 14.47 7.50 5.93
CA THR A 427 13.37 7.13 6.82
C THR A 427 13.13 8.23 7.82
N LEU A 428 11.91 8.72 7.86
CA LEU A 428 11.47 9.81 8.73
C LEU A 428 10.65 9.25 9.89
N ALA A 429 10.88 9.77 11.09
CA ALA A 429 10.00 9.58 12.26
C ALA A 429 9.21 10.88 12.46
N VAL A 430 7.91 10.84 12.28
CA VAL A 430 6.99 11.97 12.42
C VAL A 430 6.27 11.87 13.75
N THR A 431 6.34 12.92 14.55
CA THR A 431 5.64 13.04 15.83
C THR A 431 4.82 14.31 15.87
N GLY A 432 3.71 14.28 16.61
CA GLY A 432 2.82 15.43 16.69
C GLY A 432 1.58 15.15 17.52
N PRO A 433 0.67 16.10 17.57
CA PRO A 433 -0.56 16.01 18.36
C PRO A 433 -1.63 15.17 17.62
N TRP A 434 -1.42 13.86 17.48
CA TRP A 434 -2.31 12.95 16.73
C TRP A 434 -3.77 12.99 17.22
N ASP A 435 -4.01 13.33 18.51
CA ASP A 435 -5.36 13.46 19.08
C ASP A 435 -6.04 14.79 18.74
N SER A 436 -5.33 15.73 18.12
CA SER A 436 -5.83 17.08 17.82
C SER A 436 -6.61 17.20 16.49
N PHE A 437 -7.02 16.08 15.92
CA PHE A 437 -7.78 16.08 14.66
C PHE A 437 -9.02 16.98 14.74
N ASN A 438 -9.11 17.97 13.88
CA ASN A 438 -10.23 18.88 13.83
C ASN A 438 -11.28 18.40 12.82
N ALA A 439 -12.38 17.83 13.33
CA ALA A 439 -13.55 17.45 12.55
C ALA A 439 -14.52 18.62 12.31
N LYS A 440 -14.25 19.82 12.84
CA LYS A 440 -15.17 20.95 12.73
C LYS A 440 -15.07 21.60 11.36
N THR A 441 -16.15 21.56 10.61
CA THR A 441 -16.40 22.39 9.44
C THR A 441 -16.33 23.87 9.83
N ILE A 442 -15.32 24.60 9.39
CA ILE A 442 -15.34 26.06 9.50
C ILE A 442 -16.25 26.55 8.39
N THR A 443 -17.45 26.94 8.73
CA THR A 443 -18.31 27.69 7.82
C THR A 443 -17.64 29.05 7.64
N VAL A 444 -17.03 29.28 6.48
CA VAL A 444 -16.58 30.62 6.11
C VAL A 444 -17.82 31.41 5.74
N SER A 445 -18.13 32.42 6.58
CA SER A 445 -19.18 33.42 6.35
C SER A 445 -18.79 34.36 5.23
#